data_8dda4312148aa0bf2329c2cc99ad8fc0
#
_entry.id   8dda4312148aa0bf2329c2cc99ad8fc0
#
_cell.length_a   1.000
_cell.length_b   1.000
_cell.length_c   1.000
_cell.angle_alpha   90.00
_cell.angle_beta   90.00
_cell.angle_gamma   90.00
#
_symmetry.space_group_name_H-M   'P 1'
#
loop_
_entity.id
_entity.type
_entity.pdbx_description
1 polymer ?
#
loop_
_entity_poly.entity_id
_entity_poly.type
_entity_poly.pdbx_seq_one_letter_code
_entity_poly.pdbx_strand_id
1 'polypeptide(L)'
;MKELGVPFNNLSLYNASMRKGLEDKLFFLEYLPEDNYTFVDFGCADGSVISALCAMYPNKKGLNTYIGYDISFDMISLAKTYFSGDIEENVVFTSCWKDVQKELKKSNNKKVLILSSVIHEVYSYGEIPKDIDIFWDRVLKTGFDYICIRDMMPSKDINRETPVTIYNALTQDKNQVLNIGQLEEFEKIHGSTQSMKQAIHFLLKYRWKVNWNREVNENYFPIYVEDLIGALSLRKYFYDAGTYKIDYLERFQVPYLMECIKNDFGITFEDFTHVKAIFTKNYV
;
A
#
# COMPACT_ATOMS: atom_id res chain seq x y z
N MET A 1 -12.70 -10.98 5.53
CA MET A 1 -12.81 -9.56 5.11
C MET A 1 -13.93 -9.49 4.08
N LYS A 2 -14.90 -8.63 4.31
CA LYS A 2 -15.91 -8.27 3.30
C LYS A 2 -15.31 -7.19 2.42
N GLU A 3 -15.77 -7.07 1.17
CA GLU A 3 -15.50 -5.89 0.36
C GLU A 3 -16.09 -4.68 1.11
N LEU A 4 -15.22 -3.90 1.74
CA LEU A 4 -15.59 -2.81 2.62
C LEU A 4 -15.07 -1.54 1.99
N GLY A 5 -15.91 -0.83 1.29
CA GLY A 5 -15.47 0.43 0.74
C GLY A 5 -16.64 1.33 0.38
N VAL A 6 -16.44 2.59 0.62
CA VAL A 6 -17.25 3.63 -0.01
C VAL A 6 -16.98 3.53 -1.52
N PRO A 7 -18.02 3.48 -2.38
CA PRO A 7 -17.84 3.36 -3.82
C PRO A 7 -17.07 4.56 -4.38
N PHE A 8 -16.28 4.32 -5.43
CA PHE A 8 -15.58 5.39 -6.15
C PHE A 8 -16.56 6.25 -6.93
N ASN A 9 -16.43 7.56 -6.83
CA ASN A 9 -17.15 8.49 -7.71
C ASN A 9 -16.58 8.45 -9.14
N ASN A 10 -15.28 8.16 -9.28
CA ASN A 10 -14.62 7.99 -10.57
C ASN A 10 -13.47 6.97 -10.47
N LEU A 11 -13.78 5.72 -10.76
CA LEU A 11 -12.84 4.61 -10.71
C LEU A 11 -11.73 4.74 -11.78
N SER A 12 -12.07 5.21 -12.99
CA SER A 12 -11.06 5.38 -14.06
C SER A 12 -9.99 6.39 -13.70
N LEU A 13 -10.38 7.52 -13.08
CA LEU A 13 -9.43 8.52 -12.61
C LEU A 13 -8.55 7.99 -11.47
N TYR A 14 -9.14 7.21 -10.57
CA TYR A 14 -8.42 6.56 -9.48
C TYR A 14 -7.34 5.62 -10.04
N ASN A 15 -7.70 4.69 -10.92
CA ASN A 15 -6.78 3.72 -11.52
C ASN A 15 -5.66 4.42 -12.32
N ALA A 16 -5.99 5.47 -13.09
CA ALA A 16 -4.97 6.26 -13.81
C ALA A 16 -3.97 6.92 -12.87
N SER A 17 -4.42 7.36 -11.70
CA SER A 17 -3.53 7.95 -10.67
C SER A 17 -2.64 6.90 -10.02
N MET A 18 -3.17 5.69 -9.75
CA MET A 18 -2.40 4.58 -9.19
C MET A 18 -1.27 4.10 -10.11
N ARG A 19 -1.48 4.15 -11.43
CA ARG A 19 -0.44 3.77 -12.42
C ARG A 19 0.74 4.73 -12.48
N LYS A 20 0.59 6.00 -12.11
CA LYS A 20 1.68 7.00 -12.16
C LYS A 20 2.86 6.68 -11.24
N GLY A 21 2.65 5.89 -10.19
CA GLY A 21 3.69 5.50 -9.23
C GLY A 21 4.22 4.07 -9.44
N LEU A 22 4.07 3.49 -10.63
CA LEU A 22 4.35 2.07 -10.86
C LEU A 22 5.82 1.73 -10.65
N GLU A 23 6.75 2.55 -11.16
CA GLU A 23 8.20 2.33 -10.96
C GLU A 23 8.56 2.34 -9.46
N ASP A 24 7.99 3.27 -8.70
CA ASP A 24 8.18 3.36 -7.26
C ASP A 24 7.66 2.13 -6.51
N LYS A 25 6.60 1.49 -7.03
CA LYS A 25 6.04 0.25 -6.48
C LYS A 25 6.91 -0.99 -6.74
N LEU A 26 7.75 -0.95 -7.77
CA LEU A 26 8.61 -2.05 -8.19
C LEU A 26 10.05 -1.93 -7.66
N PHE A 27 10.31 -1.03 -6.71
CA PHE A 27 11.63 -0.77 -6.12
C PHE A 27 12.39 -2.03 -5.70
N PHE A 28 11.67 -3.05 -5.26
CA PHE A 28 12.24 -4.29 -4.73
C PHE A 28 12.99 -5.12 -5.78
N LEU A 29 12.75 -4.89 -7.06
CA LEU A 29 13.41 -5.66 -8.13
C LEU A 29 14.92 -5.46 -8.18
N GLU A 30 15.42 -4.31 -7.73
CA GLU A 30 16.85 -4.02 -7.64
C GLU A 30 17.55 -4.81 -6.50
N TYR A 31 16.79 -5.33 -5.56
CA TYR A 31 17.28 -5.98 -4.35
C TYR A 31 17.06 -7.49 -4.30
N LEU A 32 16.16 -8.01 -5.15
CA LEU A 32 15.93 -9.46 -5.21
C LEU A 32 17.09 -10.15 -5.94
N PRO A 33 17.66 -11.24 -5.39
CA PRO A 33 18.63 -12.07 -6.07
C PRO A 33 18.11 -12.61 -7.41
N GLU A 34 19.02 -13.04 -8.29
CA GLU A 34 18.59 -13.72 -9.51
C GLU A 34 18.06 -15.12 -9.17
N ASP A 35 16.77 -15.35 -9.37
CA ASP A 35 16.08 -16.61 -9.10
C ASP A 35 14.79 -16.71 -9.94
N ASN A 36 14.03 -17.80 -9.79
CA ASN A 36 12.67 -17.92 -10.28
C ASN A 36 11.69 -17.63 -9.13
N TYR A 37 10.71 -16.80 -9.41
CA TYR A 37 9.82 -16.26 -8.39
C TYR A 37 8.36 -16.63 -8.63
N THR A 38 7.62 -16.80 -7.54
CA THR A 38 6.17 -16.69 -7.51
C THR A 38 5.81 -15.39 -6.81
N PHE A 39 5.43 -14.37 -7.58
CA PHE A 39 5.00 -13.08 -7.08
C PHE A 39 3.52 -13.12 -6.69
N VAL A 40 3.19 -12.59 -5.54
CA VAL A 40 1.81 -12.38 -5.10
C VAL A 40 1.62 -10.89 -4.83
N ASP A 41 0.82 -10.23 -5.65
CA ASP A 41 0.40 -8.84 -5.45
C ASP A 41 -0.91 -8.83 -4.65
N PHE A 42 -0.84 -8.43 -3.40
CA PHE A 42 -1.98 -8.39 -2.49
C PHE A 42 -2.65 -7.01 -2.55
N GLY A 43 -3.89 -6.94 -2.98
CA GLY A 43 -4.58 -5.71 -3.35
C GLY A 43 -4.19 -5.27 -4.76
N CYS A 44 -4.22 -6.21 -5.72
CA CYS A 44 -3.69 -6.00 -7.06
C CYS A 44 -4.51 -5.02 -7.93
N ALA A 45 -5.69 -4.61 -7.47
CA ALA A 45 -6.59 -3.72 -8.21
C ALA A 45 -6.77 -4.16 -9.69
N ASP A 46 -6.43 -3.30 -10.65
CA ASP A 46 -6.53 -3.55 -12.09
C ASP A 46 -5.39 -4.43 -12.66
N GLY A 47 -4.51 -4.97 -11.83
CA GLY A 47 -3.41 -5.85 -12.23
C GLY A 47 -2.19 -5.14 -12.83
N SER A 48 -2.10 -3.81 -12.74
CA SER A 48 -1.02 -3.03 -13.38
C SER A 48 0.38 -3.40 -12.88
N VAL A 49 0.55 -3.73 -11.60
CA VAL A 49 1.83 -4.21 -11.03
C VAL A 49 2.21 -5.56 -11.65
N ILE A 50 1.28 -6.49 -11.75
CA ILE A 50 1.51 -7.80 -12.40
C ILE A 50 1.90 -7.62 -13.86
N SER A 51 1.21 -6.73 -14.60
CA SER A 51 1.53 -6.42 -15.99
C SER A 51 2.97 -5.92 -16.14
N ALA A 52 3.38 -5.01 -15.28
CA ALA A 52 4.74 -4.48 -15.32
C ALA A 52 5.78 -5.54 -14.98
N LEU A 53 5.52 -6.41 -13.99
CA LEU A 53 6.41 -7.53 -13.66
C LEU A 53 6.59 -8.49 -14.85
N CYS A 54 5.53 -8.85 -15.54
CA CYS A 54 5.62 -9.68 -16.74
C CYS A 54 6.47 -9.02 -17.82
N ALA A 55 6.31 -7.72 -18.03
CA ALA A 55 7.10 -6.97 -19.02
C ALA A 55 8.58 -6.85 -18.65
N MET A 56 8.92 -6.79 -17.36
CA MET A 56 10.32 -6.68 -16.88
C MET A 56 11.08 -8.01 -16.90
N TYR A 57 10.38 -9.14 -16.94
CA TYR A 57 11.00 -10.48 -16.98
C TYR A 57 10.68 -11.28 -18.27
N PRO A 58 10.89 -10.72 -19.46
CA PRO A 58 10.53 -11.39 -20.71
C PRO A 58 11.29 -12.72 -20.90
N ASN A 59 12.53 -12.82 -20.38
CA ASN A 59 13.36 -14.02 -20.45
C ASN A 59 12.99 -15.08 -19.39
N LYS A 60 12.12 -14.75 -18.44
CA LYS A 60 11.61 -15.66 -17.40
C LYS A 60 10.17 -16.13 -17.70
N LYS A 61 9.74 -15.99 -18.96
CA LYS A 61 8.44 -16.48 -19.42
C LYS A 61 8.33 -17.98 -19.16
N GLY A 62 7.29 -18.39 -18.44
CA GLY A 62 7.09 -19.77 -18.03
C GLY A 62 7.89 -20.24 -16.80
N LEU A 63 8.83 -19.43 -16.28
CA LEU A 63 9.61 -19.75 -15.08
C LEU A 63 9.06 -19.05 -13.84
N ASN A 64 8.68 -17.78 -13.98
CA ASN A 64 7.99 -17.04 -12.92
C ASN A 64 6.48 -17.31 -12.95
N THR A 65 5.85 -17.21 -11.78
CA THR A 65 4.39 -17.24 -11.63
C THR A 65 3.94 -15.91 -11.03
N TYR A 66 2.82 -15.39 -11.50
CA TYR A 66 2.29 -14.10 -11.08
C TYR A 66 0.85 -14.25 -10.60
N ILE A 67 0.58 -13.85 -9.37
CA ILE A 67 -0.73 -14.00 -8.73
C ILE A 67 -1.19 -12.62 -8.28
N GLY A 68 -2.26 -12.11 -8.88
CA GLY A 68 -2.97 -10.95 -8.42
C GLY A 68 -4.12 -11.36 -7.51
N TYR A 69 -4.09 -10.90 -6.26
CA TYR A 69 -5.17 -11.09 -5.31
C TYR A 69 -5.80 -9.73 -4.95
N ASP A 70 -7.10 -9.63 -5.09
CA ASP A 70 -7.88 -8.49 -4.61
C ASP A 70 -9.19 -9.01 -4.01
N ILE A 71 -9.66 -8.36 -2.93
CA ILE A 71 -10.92 -8.74 -2.31
C ILE A 71 -12.12 -8.35 -3.18
N SER A 72 -11.97 -7.32 -4.02
CA SER A 72 -12.98 -6.85 -4.94
C SER A 72 -13.08 -7.75 -6.17
N PHE A 73 -14.26 -8.34 -6.36
CA PHE A 73 -14.54 -9.12 -7.57
C PHE A 73 -14.51 -8.25 -8.84
N ASP A 74 -14.94 -6.98 -8.73
CA ASP A 74 -14.94 -6.04 -9.84
C ASP A 74 -13.52 -5.70 -10.29
N MET A 75 -12.61 -5.49 -9.35
CA MET A 75 -11.19 -5.27 -9.65
C MET A 75 -10.56 -6.49 -10.31
N ILE A 76 -10.84 -7.70 -9.82
CA ILE A 76 -10.37 -8.94 -10.46
C ILE A 76 -10.93 -9.11 -11.87
N SER A 77 -12.19 -8.76 -12.09
CA SER A 77 -12.80 -8.79 -13.42
C SER A 77 -12.13 -7.79 -14.37
N LEU A 78 -11.83 -6.59 -13.87
CA LEU A 78 -11.12 -5.56 -14.61
C LEU A 78 -9.70 -6.01 -14.96
N ALA A 79 -8.94 -6.55 -14.00
CA ALA A 79 -7.60 -7.09 -14.22
C ALA A 79 -7.61 -8.17 -15.31
N LYS A 80 -8.52 -9.14 -15.24
CA LYS A 80 -8.69 -10.18 -16.27
C LYS A 80 -8.99 -9.60 -17.65
N THR A 81 -9.77 -8.52 -17.74
CA THR A 81 -10.09 -7.87 -19.00
C THR A 81 -8.86 -7.21 -19.63
N TYR A 82 -8.03 -6.55 -18.84
CA TYR A 82 -6.78 -5.95 -19.32
C TYR A 82 -5.75 -6.99 -19.79
N PHE A 83 -5.78 -8.19 -19.24
CA PHE A 83 -4.92 -9.31 -19.64
C PHE A 83 -5.51 -10.22 -20.72
N SER A 84 -6.72 -9.97 -21.24
CA SER A 84 -7.46 -10.89 -22.12
C SER A 84 -6.85 -11.13 -23.51
N GLY A 85 -5.79 -10.40 -23.90
CA GLY A 85 -5.10 -10.56 -25.18
C GLY A 85 -3.86 -11.45 -25.16
N ASP A 86 -3.16 -11.52 -24.03
CA ASP A 86 -1.82 -12.18 -23.88
C ASP A 86 -1.66 -12.78 -22.49
N ILE A 87 -2.69 -13.51 -21.99
CA ILE A 87 -2.53 -14.18 -20.69
C ILE A 87 -1.41 -15.21 -20.82
N GLU A 88 -0.29 -14.92 -20.23
CA GLU A 88 0.74 -15.92 -20.00
C GLU A 88 0.15 -17.03 -19.12
N GLU A 89 0.43 -18.28 -19.42
CA GLU A 89 -0.09 -19.47 -18.69
C GLU A 89 0.18 -19.41 -17.17
N ASN A 90 1.04 -18.50 -16.74
CA ASN A 90 1.50 -18.33 -15.37
C ASN A 90 0.90 -17.11 -14.63
N VAL A 91 -0.10 -16.44 -15.18
CA VAL A 91 -0.76 -15.31 -14.53
C VAL A 91 -2.13 -15.74 -14.01
N VAL A 92 -2.40 -15.49 -12.74
CA VAL A 92 -3.65 -15.81 -12.07
C VAL A 92 -4.20 -14.60 -11.35
N PHE A 93 -5.45 -14.23 -11.59
CA PHE A 93 -6.20 -13.23 -10.83
C PHE A 93 -7.35 -13.87 -10.07
N THR A 94 -7.42 -13.64 -8.75
CA THR A 94 -8.44 -14.25 -7.90
C THR A 94 -8.83 -13.35 -6.72
N SER A 95 -10.10 -13.43 -6.31
CA SER A 95 -10.59 -12.86 -5.05
C SER A 95 -10.65 -13.89 -3.90
N CYS A 96 -10.14 -15.10 -4.12
CA CYS A 96 -10.16 -16.18 -3.15
C CYS A 96 -8.75 -16.51 -2.64
N TRP A 97 -8.46 -16.27 -1.34
CA TRP A 97 -7.14 -16.59 -0.78
C TRP A 97 -6.77 -18.07 -0.87
N LYS A 98 -7.76 -18.98 -0.88
CA LYS A 98 -7.49 -20.42 -1.06
C LYS A 98 -6.89 -20.72 -2.43
N ASP A 99 -7.28 -19.98 -3.46
CA ASP A 99 -6.70 -20.13 -4.79
C ASP A 99 -5.25 -19.65 -4.82
N VAL A 100 -4.94 -18.51 -4.16
CA VAL A 100 -3.54 -18.07 -3.96
C VAL A 100 -2.71 -19.18 -3.32
N GLN A 101 -3.21 -19.79 -2.23
CA GLN A 101 -2.51 -20.87 -1.55
C GLN A 101 -2.33 -22.11 -2.42
N LYS A 102 -3.29 -22.42 -3.29
CA LYS A 102 -3.21 -23.52 -4.25
C LYS A 102 -2.12 -23.26 -5.30
N GLU A 103 -2.07 -22.05 -5.86
CA GLU A 103 -1.05 -21.67 -6.84
C GLU A 103 0.36 -21.68 -6.24
N LEU A 104 0.52 -21.16 -5.03
CA LEU A 104 1.80 -21.17 -4.31
C LEU A 104 2.36 -22.57 -4.03
N LYS A 105 1.54 -23.61 -4.08
CA LYS A 105 1.97 -25.01 -3.91
C LYS A 105 2.37 -25.69 -5.21
N LYS A 106 2.13 -25.08 -6.37
CA LYS A 106 2.41 -25.70 -7.68
C LYS A 106 3.89 -25.60 -8.07
N SER A 107 4.64 -24.67 -7.51
CA SER A 107 6.04 -24.48 -7.83
C SER A 107 6.91 -24.39 -6.58
N ASN A 108 8.21 -24.70 -6.75
CA ASN A 108 9.23 -24.51 -5.72
C ASN A 108 9.93 -23.16 -5.83
N ASN A 109 9.40 -22.23 -6.63
CA ASN A 109 9.93 -20.89 -6.78
C ASN A 109 9.97 -20.15 -5.45
N LYS A 110 10.90 -19.23 -5.31
CA LYS A 110 10.93 -18.28 -4.20
C LYS A 110 9.65 -17.44 -4.20
N LYS A 111 9.01 -17.30 -3.04
CA LYS A 111 7.71 -16.64 -2.89
C LYS A 111 7.93 -15.19 -2.48
N VAL A 112 7.46 -14.27 -3.29
CA VAL A 112 7.52 -12.82 -3.04
C VAL A 112 6.12 -12.29 -2.81
N LEU A 113 5.87 -11.69 -1.65
CA LEU A 113 4.65 -10.95 -1.36
C LEU A 113 4.89 -9.47 -1.61
N ILE A 114 4.01 -8.85 -2.38
CA ILE A 114 3.99 -7.42 -2.65
C ILE A 114 2.80 -6.82 -1.89
N LEU A 115 3.09 -5.86 -1.01
CA LEU A 115 2.13 -5.07 -0.24
C LEU A 115 2.33 -3.61 -0.61
N SER A 116 1.70 -3.19 -1.70
CA SER A 116 1.86 -1.82 -2.22
C SER A 116 0.58 -1.02 -2.04
N SER A 117 0.61 -0.04 -1.13
CA SER A 117 -0.53 0.84 -0.81
C SER A 117 -1.79 0.07 -0.41
N VAL A 118 -1.65 -0.96 0.42
CA VAL A 118 -2.75 -1.85 0.82
C VAL A 118 -2.87 -2.03 2.34
N ILE A 119 -1.78 -1.88 3.09
CA ILE A 119 -1.81 -2.08 4.55
C ILE A 119 -2.75 -1.05 5.18
N HIS A 120 -2.63 0.23 4.80
CA HIS A 120 -3.50 1.28 5.32
C HIS A 120 -4.99 1.03 5.01
N GLU A 121 -5.33 0.43 3.85
CA GLU A 121 -6.71 0.06 3.53
C GLU A 121 -7.23 -1.08 4.42
N VAL A 122 -6.40 -2.11 4.66
CA VAL A 122 -6.76 -3.21 5.57
C VAL A 122 -7.10 -2.67 6.97
N TYR A 123 -6.34 -1.70 7.44
CA TYR A 123 -6.59 -1.08 8.76
C TYR A 123 -7.76 -0.08 8.75
N SER A 124 -8.04 0.57 7.61
CA SER A 124 -9.13 1.54 7.50
C SER A 124 -10.50 0.85 7.40
N TYR A 125 -10.57 -0.25 6.68
CA TYR A 125 -11.84 -0.90 6.32
C TYR A 125 -12.06 -2.26 6.97
N GLY A 126 -11.03 -2.83 7.60
CA GLY A 126 -11.14 -4.09 8.33
C GLY A 126 -11.81 -3.96 9.69
N GLU A 127 -12.51 -5.01 10.13
CA GLU A 127 -12.99 -5.11 11.51
C GLU A 127 -11.79 -5.31 12.45
N ILE A 128 -11.55 -4.32 13.32
CA ILE A 128 -10.43 -4.37 14.29
C ILE A 128 -10.88 -5.17 15.54
N PRO A 129 -10.07 -6.11 16.06
CA PRO A 129 -8.78 -6.58 15.56
C PRO A 129 -8.86 -7.71 14.52
N LYS A 130 -10.02 -8.31 14.31
CA LYS A 130 -10.24 -9.57 13.61
C LYS A 130 -9.67 -9.61 12.19
N ASP A 131 -10.00 -8.64 11.34
CA ASP A 131 -9.53 -8.67 9.94
C ASP A 131 -8.05 -8.35 9.81
N ILE A 132 -7.52 -7.53 10.71
CA ILE A 132 -6.07 -7.24 10.80
C ILE A 132 -5.31 -8.50 11.20
N ASP A 133 -5.80 -9.25 12.18
CA ASP A 133 -5.19 -10.52 12.60
C ASP A 133 -5.25 -11.55 11.47
N ILE A 134 -6.37 -11.66 10.75
CA ILE A 134 -6.51 -12.53 9.58
C ILE A 134 -5.52 -12.13 8.48
N PHE A 135 -5.33 -10.84 8.23
CA PHE A 135 -4.38 -10.35 7.24
C PHE A 135 -2.94 -10.78 7.59
N TRP A 136 -2.48 -10.45 8.80
CA TRP A 136 -1.13 -10.81 9.23
C TRP A 136 -0.93 -12.33 9.34
N ASP A 137 -1.95 -13.06 9.75
CA ASP A 137 -1.94 -14.52 9.74
C ASP A 137 -1.71 -15.09 8.34
N ARG A 138 -2.41 -14.55 7.33
CA ARG A 138 -2.22 -14.95 5.93
C ARG A 138 -0.79 -14.68 5.47
N VAL A 139 -0.26 -13.51 5.75
CA VAL A 139 1.11 -13.13 5.41
C VAL A 139 2.12 -14.09 6.06
N LEU A 140 2.05 -14.27 7.38
CA LEU A 140 3.04 -15.03 8.15
C LEU A 140 2.92 -16.55 7.94
N LYS A 141 1.70 -17.12 7.96
CA LYS A 141 1.48 -18.57 7.79
C LYS A 141 1.79 -19.07 6.38
N THR A 142 1.72 -18.20 5.37
CA THR A 142 2.09 -18.57 4.00
C THR A 142 3.60 -18.76 3.87
N GLY A 143 4.38 -18.09 4.71
CA GLY A 143 5.83 -18.26 4.76
C GLY A 143 6.53 -17.80 3.49
N PHE A 144 6.24 -16.58 3.05
CA PHE A 144 6.93 -15.95 1.93
C PHE A 144 8.43 -15.85 2.19
N ASP A 145 9.24 -16.00 1.14
CA ASP A 145 10.69 -15.79 1.24
C ASP A 145 11.01 -14.31 1.36
N TYR A 146 10.24 -13.46 0.66
CA TYR A 146 10.36 -12.00 0.67
C TYR A 146 9.00 -11.35 0.88
N ILE A 147 8.95 -10.32 1.71
CA ILE A 147 7.79 -9.43 1.87
C ILE A 147 8.25 -8.03 1.50
N CYS A 148 7.74 -7.51 0.38
CA CYS A 148 8.07 -6.21 -0.17
C CYS A 148 6.93 -5.24 0.12
N ILE A 149 7.20 -4.22 0.91
CA ILE A 149 6.20 -3.26 1.40
C ILE A 149 6.52 -1.87 0.84
N ARG A 150 5.53 -1.24 0.24
CA ARG A 150 5.52 0.19 -0.06
C ARG A 150 4.19 0.76 0.37
N ASP A 151 4.17 1.58 1.43
CA ASP A 151 2.91 2.12 1.96
C ASP A 151 3.12 3.48 2.64
N MET A 152 2.02 4.15 2.95
CA MET A 152 2.01 5.35 3.78
C MET A 152 2.18 4.96 5.24
N MET A 153 3.33 5.33 5.80
CA MET A 153 3.68 4.92 7.15
C MET A 153 4.70 5.90 7.74
N PRO A 154 4.32 6.72 8.71
CA PRO A 154 5.21 7.65 9.36
C PRO A 154 6.00 6.96 10.48
N SER A 155 7.01 7.65 11.01
CA SER A 155 7.65 7.33 12.27
C SER A 155 6.85 7.89 13.46
N LYS A 156 7.06 7.36 14.66
CA LYS A 156 6.36 7.81 15.89
C LYS A 156 6.68 9.25 16.29
N ASP A 157 7.76 9.81 15.80
CA ASP A 157 8.16 11.21 16.02
C ASP A 157 7.18 12.24 15.39
N ILE A 158 6.32 11.81 14.46
CA ILE A 158 5.22 12.63 13.92
C ILE A 158 4.18 13.03 14.99
N ASN A 159 4.15 12.35 16.13
CA ASN A 159 3.19 12.60 17.21
C ASN A 159 3.59 13.83 18.04
N ARG A 160 3.49 14.98 17.46
CA ARG A 160 3.76 16.30 18.05
C ARG A 160 2.78 17.34 17.56
N GLU A 161 2.85 18.53 18.13
CA GLU A 161 2.04 19.67 17.68
C GLU A 161 2.48 20.14 16.30
N THR A 162 1.50 20.56 15.51
CA THR A 162 1.74 21.17 14.19
C THR A 162 2.34 22.56 14.36
N PRO A 163 3.44 22.89 13.68
CA PRO A 163 3.95 24.25 13.64
C PRO A 163 2.87 25.26 13.22
N VAL A 164 2.81 26.39 13.89
CA VAL A 164 1.80 27.45 13.67
C VAL A 164 1.73 27.87 12.20
N THR A 165 2.87 27.89 11.51
CA THR A 165 2.95 28.25 10.07
C THR A 165 2.19 27.26 9.20
N ILE A 166 2.31 25.95 9.47
CA ILE A 166 1.61 24.90 8.73
C ILE A 166 0.11 24.94 9.08
N TYR A 167 -0.23 25.01 10.36
CA TYR A 167 -1.61 25.09 10.80
C TYR A 167 -2.36 26.29 10.18
N ASN A 168 -1.74 27.49 10.21
CA ASN A 168 -2.32 28.68 9.61
C ASN A 168 -2.47 28.56 8.09
N ALA A 169 -1.54 27.90 7.40
CA ALA A 169 -1.63 27.72 5.95
C ALA A 169 -2.84 26.85 5.58
N LEU A 170 -3.12 25.79 6.36
CA LEU A 170 -4.27 24.92 6.15
C LEU A 170 -5.59 25.62 6.47
N THR A 171 -5.67 26.30 7.63
CA THR A 171 -6.94 26.91 8.11
C THR A 171 -7.30 28.20 7.40
N GLN A 172 -6.33 28.96 6.92
CA GLN A 172 -6.58 30.19 6.16
C GLN A 172 -6.84 29.96 4.68
N ASP A 173 -6.29 28.85 4.12
CA ASP A 173 -6.42 28.45 2.70
C ASP A 173 -6.39 29.65 1.73
N LYS A 174 -5.36 30.49 1.84
CA LYS A 174 -5.24 31.78 1.12
C LYS A 174 -5.37 31.63 -0.40
N ASN A 175 -5.00 30.48 -0.95
CA ASN A 175 -5.06 30.19 -2.37
C ASN A 175 -6.39 29.50 -2.78
N GLN A 176 -7.32 29.33 -1.84
CA GLN A 176 -8.61 28.66 -2.07
C GLN A 176 -8.45 27.27 -2.71
N VAL A 177 -7.51 26.51 -2.20
CA VAL A 177 -7.16 25.18 -2.72
C VAL A 177 -8.21 24.14 -2.35
N LEU A 178 -8.79 24.27 -1.15
CA LEU A 178 -9.71 23.27 -0.59
C LEU A 178 -11.13 23.47 -1.10
N ASN A 179 -11.90 22.39 -1.11
CA ASN A 179 -13.36 22.48 -1.24
C ASN A 179 -13.93 23.02 0.08
N ILE A 180 -15.08 23.68 0.00
CA ILE A 180 -15.79 24.20 1.20
C ILE A 180 -16.08 23.02 2.14
N GLY A 181 -15.68 23.14 3.41
CA GLY A 181 -15.90 22.13 4.45
C GLY A 181 -14.99 20.92 4.39
N GLN A 182 -14.02 20.88 3.47
CA GLN A 182 -13.15 19.70 3.28
C GLN A 182 -12.23 19.43 4.49
N LEU A 183 -11.67 20.49 5.07
CA LEU A 183 -10.83 20.38 6.25
C LEU A 183 -11.64 20.00 7.49
N GLU A 184 -12.79 20.61 7.67
CA GLU A 184 -13.70 20.35 8.81
C GLU A 184 -14.23 18.89 8.77
N GLU A 185 -14.56 18.38 7.59
CA GLU A 185 -14.98 17.00 7.40
C GLU A 185 -13.86 16.02 7.79
N PHE A 186 -12.63 16.30 7.34
CA PHE A 186 -11.46 15.50 7.72
C PHE A 186 -11.23 15.53 9.23
N GLU A 187 -11.23 16.72 9.86
CA GLU A 187 -10.99 16.84 11.30
C GLU A 187 -12.07 16.17 12.14
N LYS A 188 -13.31 16.14 11.67
CA LYS A 188 -14.41 15.40 12.32
C LYS A 188 -14.16 13.90 12.38
N ILE A 189 -13.50 13.33 11.37
CA ILE A 189 -13.25 11.89 11.27
C ILE A 189 -11.93 11.50 11.95
N HIS A 190 -10.87 12.27 11.72
CA HIS A 190 -9.50 11.90 12.08
C HIS A 190 -8.93 12.68 13.26
N GLY A 191 -9.59 13.76 13.66
CA GLY A 191 -9.12 14.68 14.70
C GLY A 191 -8.37 15.90 14.14
N SER A 192 -8.06 16.83 15.04
CA SER A 192 -7.55 18.15 14.66
C SER A 192 -6.19 18.14 13.98
N THR A 193 -6.04 18.97 12.95
CA THR A 193 -4.77 19.26 12.27
C THR A 193 -3.80 20.10 13.12
N GLN A 194 -4.12 20.41 14.37
CA GLN A 194 -3.14 20.85 15.37
C GLN A 194 -2.14 19.73 15.73
N SER A 195 -2.48 18.46 15.48
CA SER A 195 -1.53 17.35 15.50
C SER A 195 -0.80 17.27 14.16
N MET A 196 0.53 17.21 14.17
CA MET A 196 1.36 17.09 12.97
C MET A 196 1.00 15.84 12.16
N LYS A 197 0.70 14.73 12.84
CA LYS A 197 0.19 13.52 12.20
C LYS A 197 -1.05 13.80 11.35
N GLN A 198 -2.03 14.53 11.89
CA GLN A 198 -3.27 14.82 11.17
C GLN A 198 -3.09 15.90 10.10
N ALA A 199 -2.23 16.87 10.32
CA ALA A 199 -1.91 17.88 9.31
C ALA A 199 -1.28 17.22 8.06
N ILE A 200 -0.29 16.36 8.25
CA ILE A 200 0.35 15.64 7.12
C ILE A 200 -0.64 14.64 6.51
N HIS A 201 -1.41 13.91 7.31
CA HIS A 201 -2.43 13.00 6.82
C HIS A 201 -3.44 13.72 5.89
N PHE A 202 -3.91 14.90 6.26
CA PHE A 202 -4.75 15.74 5.41
C PHE A 202 -4.04 16.16 4.13
N LEU A 203 -2.79 16.64 4.23
CA LEU A 203 -1.98 17.10 3.10
C LEU A 203 -1.69 16.00 2.07
N LEU A 204 -1.70 14.73 2.45
CA LEU A 204 -1.52 13.63 1.49
C LEU A 204 -2.78 13.37 0.66
N LYS A 205 -3.96 13.81 1.10
CA LYS A 205 -5.22 13.45 0.46
C LYS A 205 -6.08 14.62 -0.06
N TYR A 206 -5.82 15.87 0.30
CA TYR A 206 -6.66 17.00 -0.05
C TYR A 206 -6.94 17.17 -1.55
N ARG A 207 -6.06 16.64 -2.41
CA ARG A 207 -6.20 16.72 -3.87
C ARG A 207 -7.15 15.67 -4.46
N TRP A 208 -7.57 14.66 -3.70
CA TRP A 208 -8.50 13.64 -4.16
C TRP A 208 -9.96 14.13 -4.20
N LYS A 209 -10.19 15.33 -4.73
CA LYS A 209 -11.47 16.02 -4.67
C LYS A 209 -12.63 15.21 -5.26
N VAL A 210 -12.41 14.49 -6.35
CA VAL A 210 -13.44 13.69 -7.05
C VAL A 210 -13.84 12.47 -6.23
N ASN A 211 -12.89 11.79 -5.62
CA ASN A 211 -13.12 10.59 -4.80
C ASN A 211 -13.04 10.90 -3.29
N TRP A 212 -13.25 12.17 -2.89
CA TRP A 212 -13.11 12.62 -1.52
C TRP A 212 -13.98 11.83 -0.54
N ASN A 213 -15.19 11.44 -0.96
CA ASN A 213 -16.11 10.61 -0.18
C ASN A 213 -15.47 9.28 0.30
N ARG A 214 -14.56 8.72 -0.50
CA ARG A 214 -13.77 7.53 -0.14
C ARG A 214 -12.54 7.93 0.65
N GLU A 215 -11.73 8.81 0.10
CA GLU A 215 -10.43 9.20 0.63
C GLU A 215 -10.50 9.79 2.05
N VAL A 216 -11.55 10.55 2.37
CA VAL A 216 -11.73 11.12 3.70
C VAL A 216 -11.90 10.06 4.78
N ASN A 217 -12.39 8.86 4.43
CA ASN A 217 -12.59 7.77 5.37
C ASN A 217 -11.35 6.86 5.54
N GLU A 218 -10.37 6.94 4.64
CA GLU A 218 -9.14 6.14 4.75
C GLU A 218 -8.19 6.74 5.78
N ASN A 219 -7.68 5.91 6.67
CA ASN A 219 -6.60 6.31 7.56
C ASN A 219 -5.25 5.95 6.92
N TYR A 220 -4.54 6.93 6.36
CA TYR A 220 -3.24 6.71 5.74
C TYR A 220 -2.12 6.39 6.76
N PHE A 221 -2.32 6.70 8.04
CA PHE A 221 -1.34 6.50 9.10
C PHE A 221 -1.85 5.60 10.24
N PRO A 222 -2.37 4.38 9.93
CA PRO A 222 -2.92 3.51 10.96
C PRO A 222 -1.85 2.82 11.80
N ILE A 223 -0.62 2.73 11.31
CA ILE A 223 0.52 2.06 11.95
C ILE A 223 1.81 2.86 11.67
N TYR A 224 2.79 2.73 12.53
CA TYR A 224 4.09 3.37 12.39
C TYR A 224 5.14 2.36 11.91
N VAL A 225 6.23 2.87 11.30
CA VAL A 225 7.34 2.03 10.82
C VAL A 225 7.88 1.13 11.94
N GLU A 226 7.99 1.66 13.16
CA GLU A 226 8.47 0.92 14.33
C GLU A 226 7.53 -0.23 14.71
N ASP A 227 6.22 -0.06 14.54
CA ASP A 227 5.22 -1.09 14.83
C ASP A 227 5.22 -2.18 13.74
N LEU A 228 5.43 -1.81 12.47
CA LEU A 228 5.61 -2.75 11.37
C LEU A 228 6.80 -3.68 11.62
N ILE A 229 7.94 -3.11 12.00
CA ILE A 229 9.14 -3.86 12.34
C ILE A 229 8.84 -4.85 13.47
N GLY A 230 8.15 -4.36 14.53
CA GLY A 230 7.72 -5.21 15.64
C GLY A 230 6.79 -6.34 15.20
N ALA A 231 5.81 -6.05 14.35
CA ALA A 231 4.85 -7.03 13.88
C ALA A 231 5.50 -8.20 13.11
N LEU A 232 6.50 -7.91 12.26
CA LEU A 232 7.15 -8.93 11.44
C LEU A 232 8.31 -9.64 12.15
N SER A 233 9.04 -8.94 13.01
CA SER A 233 10.23 -9.50 13.69
C SER A 233 9.91 -10.18 15.02
N LEU A 234 8.88 -9.74 15.77
CA LEU A 234 8.58 -10.20 17.11
C LEU A 234 7.46 -11.24 17.20
N ARG A 235 6.68 -11.48 16.15
CA ARG A 235 5.62 -12.51 16.14
C ARG A 235 6.13 -13.96 16.12
N LYS A 236 7.43 -14.17 16.34
CA LYS A 236 8.09 -15.47 16.47
C LYS A 236 7.39 -16.46 17.42
N TYR A 237 6.72 -15.94 18.45
CA TYR A 237 6.13 -16.77 19.50
C TYR A 237 4.80 -17.41 19.18
N PHE A 238 4.19 -17.08 18.06
CA PHE A 238 2.84 -17.57 17.70
C PHE A 238 2.82 -18.51 16.50
N TYR A 239 3.90 -18.63 15.72
CA TYR A 239 3.93 -19.44 14.51
C TYR A 239 5.30 -20.07 14.29
N ASP A 240 5.33 -21.36 13.91
CA ASP A 240 6.53 -22.07 13.42
C ASP A 240 7.10 -21.50 12.09
N ALA A 241 6.61 -20.36 11.64
CA ALA A 241 6.87 -19.81 10.32
C ALA A 241 8.23 -19.10 10.17
N GLY A 242 9.07 -19.09 11.22
CA GLY A 242 10.34 -18.32 11.19
C GLY A 242 10.13 -16.83 11.45
N THR A 243 11.25 -16.13 11.69
CA THR A 243 11.27 -14.66 11.81
C THR A 243 11.67 -14.05 10.48
N TYR A 244 11.28 -12.80 10.28
CA TYR A 244 11.76 -12.00 9.18
C TYR A 244 12.85 -11.03 9.67
N LYS A 245 13.88 -10.82 8.87
CA LYS A 245 14.87 -9.76 9.03
C LYS A 245 14.61 -8.67 7.99
N ILE A 246 15.01 -7.45 8.31
CA ILE A 246 14.95 -6.33 7.38
C ILE A 246 16.22 -6.37 6.54
N ASP A 247 16.09 -6.48 5.23
CA ASP A 247 17.21 -6.36 4.28
C ASP A 247 17.28 -4.97 3.65
N TYR A 248 16.12 -4.29 3.56
CA TYR A 248 16.04 -2.93 3.05
C TYR A 248 14.97 -2.15 3.81
N LEU A 249 15.26 -0.89 4.14
CA LEU A 249 14.31 0.05 4.72
C LEU A 249 14.65 1.47 4.27
N GLU A 250 13.74 2.09 3.55
CA GLU A 250 13.80 3.49 3.15
C GLU A 250 12.55 4.20 3.66
N ARG A 251 12.73 5.37 4.27
CA ARG A 251 11.64 6.30 4.58
C ARG A 251 11.76 7.49 3.64
N PHE A 252 10.67 7.88 3.00
CA PHE A 252 10.72 8.91 1.98
C PHE A 252 9.46 9.77 1.93
N GLN A 253 9.56 10.88 1.23
CA GLN A 253 8.44 11.71 0.79
C GLN A 253 8.24 11.50 -0.71
N VAL A 254 7.00 11.54 -1.18
CA VAL A 254 6.73 11.50 -2.62
C VAL A 254 7.00 12.90 -3.20
N PRO A 255 8.03 13.11 -4.05
CA PRO A 255 8.47 14.43 -4.48
C PRO A 255 7.35 15.27 -5.12
N TYR A 256 6.54 14.65 -5.97
CA TYR A 256 5.41 15.31 -6.62
C TYR A 256 4.39 15.86 -5.60
N LEU A 257 4.08 15.12 -4.53
CA LEU A 257 3.16 15.59 -3.49
C LEU A 257 3.75 16.76 -2.71
N MET A 258 5.05 16.71 -2.41
CA MET A 258 5.73 17.80 -1.71
C MET A 258 5.75 19.09 -2.55
N GLU A 259 5.98 18.96 -3.85
CA GLU A 259 5.89 20.09 -4.77
C GLU A 259 4.47 20.68 -4.81
N CYS A 260 3.44 19.84 -4.89
CA CYS A 260 2.05 20.30 -4.84
C CYS A 260 1.75 21.05 -3.54
N ILE A 261 2.12 20.48 -2.38
CA ILE A 261 1.88 21.09 -1.07
C ILE A 261 2.58 22.45 -0.98
N LYS A 262 3.83 22.54 -1.45
CA LYS A 262 4.58 23.79 -1.49
C LYS A 262 3.90 24.84 -2.37
N ASN A 263 3.43 24.46 -3.56
CA ASN A 263 2.78 25.37 -4.49
C ASN A 263 1.40 25.83 -3.99
N ASP A 264 0.63 24.90 -3.42
CA ASP A 264 -0.75 25.13 -3.01
C ASP A 264 -0.82 25.92 -1.68
N PHE A 265 0.03 25.61 -0.70
CA PHE A 265 -0.02 26.19 0.66
C PHE A 265 1.21 27.03 1.05
N GLY A 266 2.28 27.00 0.27
CA GLY A 266 3.53 27.70 0.58
C GLY A 266 4.31 27.08 1.76
N ILE A 267 4.06 25.81 2.11
CA ILE A 267 4.68 25.13 3.24
C ILE A 267 5.54 23.96 2.79
N THR A 268 6.48 23.59 3.66
CA THR A 268 7.29 22.38 3.56
C THR A 268 7.43 21.75 4.94
N PHE A 269 7.71 20.47 4.99
CA PHE A 269 8.05 19.73 6.21
C PHE A 269 9.05 18.62 5.89
N GLU A 270 9.75 18.12 6.91
CA GLU A 270 10.82 17.13 6.76
C GLU A 270 10.36 15.70 7.13
N ASP A 271 9.13 15.54 7.65
CA ASP A 271 8.63 14.25 8.06
C ASP A 271 8.48 13.31 6.88
N PHE A 272 8.99 12.10 7.01
CA PHE A 272 8.75 11.04 6.04
C PHE A 272 7.31 10.54 6.14
N THR A 273 6.70 10.32 4.99
CA THR A 273 5.28 9.95 4.87
C THR A 273 5.07 8.53 4.38
N HIS A 274 6.09 7.96 3.76
CA HIS A 274 6.04 6.65 3.14
C HIS A 274 7.25 5.81 3.55
N VAL A 275 7.08 4.49 3.43
CA VAL A 275 8.13 3.51 3.64
C VAL A 275 8.24 2.59 2.43
N LYS A 276 9.47 2.20 2.09
CA LYS A 276 9.80 1.01 1.31
C LYS A 276 10.57 0.06 2.21
N ALA A 277 10.17 -1.19 2.27
CA ALA A 277 10.87 -2.18 3.09
C ALA A 277 10.87 -3.55 2.40
N ILE A 278 11.96 -4.29 2.57
CA ILE A 278 12.07 -5.69 2.18
C ILE A 278 12.42 -6.49 3.43
N PHE A 279 11.55 -7.42 3.74
CA PHE A 279 11.75 -8.39 4.81
C PHE A 279 12.04 -9.75 4.18
N THR A 280 13.12 -10.37 4.61
CA THR A 280 13.53 -11.69 4.15
C THR A 280 13.33 -12.72 5.26
N LYS A 281 12.79 -13.88 4.90
CA LYS A 281 12.58 -14.97 5.84
C LYS A 281 13.91 -15.51 6.34
N ASN A 282 14.07 -15.57 7.67
CA ASN A 282 15.18 -16.27 8.29
C ASN A 282 14.90 -17.77 8.26
N TYR A 283 15.72 -18.51 7.53
CA TYR A 283 15.79 -19.95 7.65
C TYR A 283 16.70 -20.27 8.85
N VAL A 284 16.10 -20.70 9.96
CA VAL A 284 16.83 -21.18 11.15
C VAL A 284 17.15 -22.65 10.95
#